data_2aa63fb62310d9e4dc8979e2913d10ff
#
_entry.id   2aa63fb62310d9e4dc8979e2913d10ff
#
_cell.length_a   1.000
_cell.length_b   1.000
_cell.length_c   1.000
_cell.angle_alpha   90.00
_cell.angle_beta   90.00
_cell.angle_gamma   90.00
#
_symmetry.space_group_name_H-M   'P 1'
#
loop_
_entity.id
_entity.type
_entity.pdbx_description
1 polymer ?
#
loop_
_entity_poly.entity_id
_entity_poly.type
_entity_poly.pdbx_seq_one_letter_code
_entity_poly.pdbx_strand_id
1 'polypeptide(L)'
;MKIQAVVFDKGEQISIREIGLPEIREDQLRTETLYSIVSPGTELRTLAGHYGASEHFPIIPGYATVSRIVEVGSKYKGYRVGDLVSARGGARFIGAEGYWGGQAGGHVYSLTSSLVKLPDDARENPLKYVIAELAAISFRGVQSADPQPGEHAVVIGQGLIGTTAAEFLRLKGCLVTVGDILPDRLAAARKAGFTAVDLNGEDAVAELLTYGCGGFDIVAECSGSAGGFQTAVKLIRQDTRDSMRRSRKDWPRLLLQGKYVGEFPLNPCWFFNGEGVILLTPSDRHPDDRKQVIELIRSGKWDPSPYLKNIFTPEEMPEVYRKLQKREISSAICKWRD
;
A
#
# COMPACT_ATOMS: atom_id res chain seq x y z
N MET A 1 -21.06 6.64 21.85
CA MET A 1 -19.85 7.51 21.88
C MET A 1 -19.77 8.26 20.55
N LYS A 2 -19.32 9.52 20.56
CA LYS A 2 -19.12 10.33 19.34
C LYS A 2 -17.64 10.48 19.03
N ILE A 3 -17.28 10.46 17.75
CA ILE A 3 -15.93 10.61 17.23
C ILE A 3 -15.95 11.49 15.98
N GLN A 4 -14.83 12.12 15.64
CA GLN A 4 -14.65 12.75 14.32
C GLN A 4 -14.28 11.70 13.27
N ALA A 5 -14.71 11.93 12.03
CA ALA A 5 -14.32 11.13 10.87
C ALA A 5 -14.23 11.99 9.62
N VAL A 6 -13.35 11.60 8.71
CA VAL A 6 -13.36 12.08 7.33
C VAL A 6 -14.48 11.36 6.60
N VAL A 7 -15.37 12.11 5.98
CA VAL A 7 -16.52 11.58 5.22
C VAL A 7 -16.44 12.04 3.78
N PHE A 8 -16.54 11.10 2.87
CA PHE A 8 -16.83 11.37 1.48
C PHE A 8 -18.34 11.43 1.33
N ASP A 9 -18.87 12.65 1.19
CA ASP A 9 -20.33 12.90 1.21
C ASP A 9 -21.03 12.42 -0.05
N LYS A 10 -20.38 12.66 -1.17
CA LYS A 10 -20.66 12.17 -2.53
C LYS A 10 -19.39 12.37 -3.37
N GLY A 11 -19.41 12.05 -4.65
CA GLY A 11 -18.25 12.23 -5.51
C GLY A 11 -17.60 13.61 -5.36
N GLU A 12 -16.28 13.62 -5.13
CA GLU A 12 -15.42 14.81 -4.99
C GLU A 12 -15.75 15.75 -3.78
N GLN A 13 -16.66 15.36 -2.88
CA GLN A 13 -17.00 16.15 -1.70
C GLN A 13 -16.55 15.48 -0.41
N ILE A 14 -15.77 16.21 0.38
CA ILE A 14 -15.17 15.72 1.62
C ILE A 14 -15.53 16.66 2.75
N SER A 15 -16.00 16.11 3.86
CA SER A 15 -16.25 16.84 5.09
C SER A 15 -15.65 16.13 6.32
N ILE A 16 -15.52 16.86 7.41
CA ILE A 16 -15.27 16.30 8.73
C ILE A 16 -16.60 16.29 9.47
N ARG A 17 -16.98 15.10 9.94
CA ARG A 17 -18.27 14.93 10.66
C ARG A 17 -18.06 14.29 12.02
N GLU A 18 -18.93 14.63 12.95
CA GLU A 18 -19.12 13.88 14.16
C GLU A 18 -20.00 12.66 13.89
N ILE A 19 -19.45 11.47 14.12
CA ILE A 19 -20.08 10.18 13.82
C ILE A 19 -20.24 9.38 15.12
N GLY A 20 -21.33 8.64 15.21
CA GLY A 20 -21.57 7.74 16.35
C GLY A 20 -20.79 6.42 16.23
N LEU A 21 -20.25 5.95 17.37
CA LEU A 21 -19.81 4.56 17.51
C LEU A 21 -20.88 3.78 18.29
N PRO A 22 -21.23 2.56 17.88
CA PRO A 22 -22.13 1.70 18.65
C PRO A 22 -21.47 1.27 19.97
N GLU A 23 -22.27 0.83 20.92
CA GLU A 23 -21.78 0.12 22.09
C GLU A 23 -21.16 -1.21 21.68
N ILE A 24 -20.13 -1.64 22.42
CA ILE A 24 -19.50 -2.93 22.11
C ILE A 24 -20.30 -4.08 22.70
N ARG A 25 -20.22 -5.23 22.03
CA ARG A 25 -20.71 -6.50 22.52
C ARG A 25 -19.57 -7.29 23.19
N GLU A 26 -19.90 -8.38 23.84
CA GLU A 26 -18.93 -9.25 24.52
C GLU A 26 -17.81 -9.78 23.60
N ASP A 27 -18.09 -9.90 22.29
CA ASP A 27 -17.17 -10.37 21.25
C ASP A 27 -16.48 -9.24 20.49
N GLN A 28 -16.50 -8.01 21.02
CA GLN A 28 -15.97 -6.81 20.39
C GLN A 28 -14.99 -6.06 21.29
N LEU A 29 -14.20 -5.20 20.67
CA LEU A 29 -13.39 -4.21 21.37
C LEU A 29 -13.55 -2.84 20.71
N ARG A 30 -13.26 -1.79 21.48
CA ARG A 30 -13.25 -0.40 21.02
C ARG A 30 -11.85 0.15 21.08
N THR A 31 -11.52 0.96 20.07
CA THR A 31 -10.25 1.67 20.01
C THR A 31 -10.44 3.16 19.84
N GLU A 32 -9.42 3.91 20.24
CA GLU A 32 -9.16 5.28 19.84
C GLU A 32 -8.03 5.30 18.86
N THR A 33 -8.23 5.96 17.71
CA THR A 33 -7.21 6.10 16.68
C THR A 33 -6.20 7.16 17.11
N LEU A 34 -4.91 6.82 17.04
CA LEU A 34 -3.82 7.78 17.21
C LEU A 34 -3.45 8.37 15.85
N TYR A 35 -3.21 7.48 14.87
CA TYR A 35 -2.83 7.86 13.52
C TYR A 35 -3.57 7.00 12.50
N SER A 36 -3.91 7.61 11.37
CA SER A 36 -4.27 6.89 10.14
C SER A 36 -3.42 7.39 8.99
N ILE A 37 -3.13 6.55 8.01
CA ILE A 37 -2.40 6.94 6.80
C ILE A 37 -3.29 6.77 5.59
N VAL A 38 -3.28 7.76 4.70
CA VAL A 38 -4.03 7.71 3.44
C VAL A 38 -3.36 6.77 2.46
N SER A 39 -4.15 5.93 1.82
CA SER A 39 -3.77 5.16 0.63
C SER A 39 -4.21 5.91 -0.64
N PRO A 40 -3.35 6.79 -1.22
CA PRO A 40 -3.82 7.73 -2.24
C PRO A 40 -4.41 7.01 -3.46
N GLY A 41 -3.78 5.92 -3.91
CA GLY A 41 -4.27 5.17 -5.06
C GLY A 41 -5.67 4.58 -4.88
N THR A 42 -6.02 4.15 -3.68
CA THR A 42 -7.33 3.57 -3.37
C THR A 42 -8.34 4.64 -2.98
N GLU A 43 -7.98 5.54 -2.06
CA GLU A 43 -8.93 6.50 -1.50
C GLU A 43 -9.35 7.58 -2.50
N LEU A 44 -8.44 8.05 -3.38
CA LEU A 44 -8.81 8.98 -4.43
C LEU A 44 -9.75 8.36 -5.48
N ARG A 45 -9.55 7.08 -5.81
CA ARG A 45 -10.49 6.37 -6.70
C ARG A 45 -11.84 6.14 -6.03
N THR A 46 -11.86 5.87 -4.73
CA THR A 46 -13.09 5.79 -3.94
C THR A 46 -13.83 7.12 -3.91
N LEU A 47 -13.10 8.22 -3.71
CA LEU A 47 -13.65 9.58 -3.77
C LEU A 47 -14.28 9.88 -5.13
N ALA A 48 -13.66 9.42 -6.22
CA ALA A 48 -14.20 9.53 -7.59
C ALA A 48 -15.34 8.54 -7.89
N GLY A 49 -15.81 7.76 -6.90
CA GLY A 49 -16.93 6.82 -7.04
C GLY A 49 -16.57 5.45 -7.62
N HIS A 50 -15.27 5.15 -7.82
CA HIS A 50 -14.87 3.82 -8.26
C HIS A 50 -15.02 2.76 -7.15
N TYR A 51 -14.88 1.49 -7.52
CA TYR A 51 -15.05 0.32 -6.65
C TYR A 51 -16.45 0.14 -6.07
N GLY A 52 -17.49 0.70 -6.72
CA GLY A 52 -18.86 0.70 -6.23
C GLY A 52 -19.14 1.74 -5.14
N ALA A 53 -18.19 2.61 -4.83
CA ALA A 53 -18.35 3.61 -3.76
C ALA A 53 -19.49 4.62 -4.03
N SER A 54 -19.80 4.88 -5.30
CA SER A 54 -20.89 5.78 -5.69
C SER A 54 -22.26 5.35 -5.18
N GLU A 55 -22.47 4.07 -4.91
CA GLU A 55 -23.73 3.51 -4.40
C GLU A 55 -23.85 3.59 -2.87
N HIS A 56 -22.76 3.94 -2.18
CA HIS A 56 -22.65 3.88 -0.72
C HIS A 56 -22.44 5.24 -0.04
N PHE A 57 -22.25 6.33 -0.79
CA PHE A 57 -22.08 7.64 -0.18
C PHE A 57 -23.26 8.03 0.74
N PRO A 58 -23.06 8.64 1.91
CA PRO A 58 -21.79 9.11 2.50
C PRO A 58 -20.98 7.97 3.16
N ILE A 59 -19.66 7.95 2.91
CA ILE A 59 -18.76 6.88 3.38
C ILE A 59 -17.56 7.41 4.15
N ILE A 60 -17.02 6.59 5.05
CA ILE A 60 -15.74 6.81 5.73
C ILE A 60 -14.68 5.96 5.02
N PRO A 61 -13.68 6.57 4.36
CA PRO A 61 -12.64 5.86 3.63
C PRO A 61 -11.51 5.36 4.52
N GLY A 62 -10.46 4.80 3.88
CA GLY A 62 -9.20 4.44 4.52
C GLY A 62 -9.24 3.12 5.26
N TYR A 63 -8.05 2.54 5.49
CA TYR A 63 -7.97 1.21 6.10
C TYR A 63 -6.70 0.94 6.90
N ALA A 64 -5.83 1.94 7.08
CA ALA A 64 -4.56 1.77 7.78
C ALA A 64 -4.48 2.68 8.99
N THR A 65 -4.49 2.09 10.19
CA THR A 65 -4.51 2.83 11.46
C THR A 65 -3.54 2.25 12.49
N VAL A 66 -3.08 3.13 13.37
CA VAL A 66 -2.52 2.78 14.67
C VAL A 66 -3.46 3.32 15.74
N SER A 67 -3.93 2.44 16.62
CA SER A 67 -4.97 2.76 17.58
C SER A 67 -4.64 2.19 18.98
N ARG A 68 -5.18 2.82 20.01
CA ARG A 68 -5.14 2.34 21.39
C ARG A 68 -6.46 1.65 21.74
N ILE A 69 -6.41 0.48 22.33
CA ILE A 69 -7.59 -0.20 22.83
C ILE A 69 -8.07 0.50 24.11
N VAL A 70 -9.35 0.88 24.16
CA VAL A 70 -9.97 1.57 25.30
C VAL A 70 -11.06 0.75 25.97
N GLU A 71 -11.59 -0.27 25.31
CA GLU A 71 -12.60 -1.16 25.85
C GLU A 71 -12.50 -2.54 25.22
N VAL A 72 -12.70 -3.60 26.03
CA VAL A 72 -12.60 -4.99 25.56
C VAL A 72 -13.78 -5.79 26.12
N GLY A 73 -14.54 -6.41 25.22
CA GLY A 73 -15.63 -7.32 25.60
C GLY A 73 -15.11 -8.62 26.22
N SER A 74 -15.90 -9.21 27.10
CA SER A 74 -15.52 -10.35 27.95
C SER A 74 -15.04 -11.59 27.16
N LYS A 75 -15.52 -11.75 25.93
CA LYS A 75 -15.14 -12.87 25.03
C LYS A 75 -13.97 -12.57 24.11
N TYR A 76 -13.51 -11.31 24.05
CA TYR A 76 -12.40 -10.93 23.17
C TYR A 76 -11.06 -11.20 23.85
N LYS A 77 -10.40 -12.30 23.50
CA LYS A 77 -9.16 -12.77 24.15
C LYS A 77 -7.91 -12.25 23.45
N GLY A 78 -6.79 -12.18 24.18
CA GLY A 78 -5.47 -11.83 23.66
C GLY A 78 -5.17 -10.31 23.62
N TYR A 79 -6.15 -9.47 23.95
CA TYR A 79 -6.02 -8.02 23.98
C TYR A 79 -6.50 -7.46 25.33
N ARG A 80 -5.95 -6.31 25.72
CA ARG A 80 -6.32 -5.59 26.94
C ARG A 80 -6.37 -4.09 26.68
N VAL A 81 -7.08 -3.37 27.52
CA VAL A 81 -7.10 -1.90 27.52
C VAL A 81 -5.67 -1.36 27.65
N GLY A 82 -5.35 -0.38 26.80
CA GLY A 82 -4.01 0.22 26.70
C GLY A 82 -3.08 -0.46 25.69
N ASP A 83 -3.43 -1.62 25.12
CA ASP A 83 -2.66 -2.20 24.03
C ASP A 83 -2.74 -1.30 22.78
N LEU A 84 -1.59 -1.14 22.09
CA LEU A 84 -1.53 -0.51 20.78
C LEU A 84 -1.67 -1.56 19.70
N VAL A 85 -2.44 -1.23 18.67
CA VAL A 85 -2.72 -2.14 17.56
C VAL A 85 -2.56 -1.42 16.21
N SER A 86 -2.01 -2.12 15.24
CA SER A 86 -2.19 -1.80 13.83
C SER A 86 -3.48 -2.47 13.38
N ALA A 87 -4.41 -1.69 12.84
CA ALA A 87 -5.71 -2.19 12.45
C ALA A 87 -6.02 -1.89 10.98
N ARG A 88 -6.77 -2.79 10.36
CA ARG A 88 -7.27 -2.61 9.00
C ARG A 88 -8.75 -2.27 9.05
N GLY A 89 -9.05 -1.00 8.74
CA GLY A 89 -10.41 -0.52 8.61
C GLY A 89 -11.26 -0.71 9.86
N GLY A 90 -12.36 -0.03 9.90
CA GLY A 90 -13.35 -0.17 10.95
C GLY A 90 -14.72 -0.40 10.33
N ALA A 91 -15.57 -1.14 11.00
CA ALA A 91 -16.71 -1.72 10.31
C ALA A 91 -18.03 -0.99 10.51
N ARG A 92 -18.32 -0.46 11.72
CA ARG A 92 -19.69 0.00 12.02
C ARG A 92 -19.68 1.37 12.65
N PHE A 93 -20.34 2.29 11.95
CA PHE A 93 -20.57 3.65 12.40
C PHE A 93 -22.08 3.94 12.40
N ILE A 94 -22.48 4.98 13.12
CA ILE A 94 -23.84 5.50 13.14
C ILE A 94 -23.82 6.86 12.45
N GLY A 95 -24.47 6.98 11.28
CA GLY A 95 -24.55 8.20 10.50
C GLY A 95 -23.69 8.24 9.22
N ALA A 96 -22.83 7.24 8.98
CA ALA A 96 -22.14 7.02 7.72
C ALA A 96 -21.75 5.54 7.58
N GLU A 97 -21.51 5.08 6.36
CA GLU A 97 -21.02 3.73 6.10
C GLU A 97 -19.49 3.69 6.16
N GLY A 98 -18.94 2.68 6.81
CA GLY A 98 -17.50 2.42 6.79
C GLY A 98 -17.09 1.75 5.47
N TYR A 99 -16.70 2.50 4.46
CA TYR A 99 -16.06 1.94 3.28
C TYR A 99 -14.57 1.77 3.55
N TRP A 100 -14.24 0.65 4.17
CA TRP A 100 -13.05 0.35 4.96
C TRP A 100 -12.94 1.15 6.28
N GLY A 101 -13.39 2.39 6.38
CA GLY A 101 -13.64 3.14 7.60
C GLY A 101 -12.42 3.51 8.44
N GLY A 102 -11.20 3.53 7.89
CA GLY A 102 -9.98 3.81 8.65
C GLY A 102 -9.77 5.27 9.00
N GLN A 103 -10.38 6.21 8.25
CA GLN A 103 -10.22 7.64 8.47
C GLN A 103 -11.21 8.15 9.53
N ALA A 104 -11.12 7.61 10.74
CA ALA A 104 -11.96 7.96 11.88
C ALA A 104 -11.18 7.92 13.21
N GLY A 105 -11.58 8.78 14.17
CA GLY A 105 -10.95 8.93 15.47
C GLY A 105 -11.18 7.76 16.44
N GLY A 106 -11.89 6.71 16.03
CA GLY A 106 -12.10 5.50 16.83
C GLY A 106 -12.89 4.45 16.07
N HIS A 107 -12.84 3.21 16.54
CA HIS A 107 -13.45 2.06 15.85
C HIS A 107 -13.97 1.02 16.85
N VAL A 108 -14.95 0.22 16.38
CA VAL A 108 -15.37 -1.02 17.02
C VAL A 108 -14.99 -2.19 16.14
N TYR A 109 -14.24 -3.14 16.70
CA TYR A 109 -13.75 -4.33 16.00
C TYR A 109 -14.36 -5.60 16.58
N SER A 110 -14.60 -6.59 15.72
CA SER A 110 -15.05 -7.94 16.09
C SER A 110 -13.89 -8.94 16.02
N LEU A 111 -14.12 -10.17 16.46
CA LEU A 111 -13.12 -11.25 16.40
C LEU A 111 -12.60 -11.56 14.98
N THR A 112 -13.39 -11.24 13.96
CA THR A 112 -13.01 -11.42 12.55
C THR A 112 -12.24 -10.23 11.97
N SER A 113 -12.09 -9.15 12.73
CA SER A 113 -11.36 -7.95 12.29
C SER A 113 -9.86 -8.20 12.26
N SER A 114 -9.18 -7.62 11.27
CA SER A 114 -7.73 -7.75 11.12
C SER A 114 -7.00 -6.77 12.02
N LEU A 115 -6.66 -7.20 13.23
CA LEU A 115 -5.84 -6.46 14.19
C LEU A 115 -4.51 -7.18 14.41
N VAL A 116 -3.44 -6.41 14.55
CA VAL A 116 -2.13 -6.89 14.97
C VAL A 116 -1.66 -6.04 16.14
N LYS A 117 -1.38 -6.70 17.27
CA LYS A 117 -0.83 -6.03 18.43
C LYS A 117 0.56 -5.51 18.10
N LEU A 118 0.82 -4.24 18.43
CA LEU A 118 2.12 -3.62 18.24
C LEU A 118 3.06 -3.98 19.39
N PRO A 119 4.37 -4.00 19.13
CA PRO A 119 5.37 -4.25 20.16
C PRO A 119 5.45 -3.10 21.18
N ASP A 120 6.08 -3.34 22.33
CA ASP A 120 6.09 -2.39 23.46
C ASP A 120 6.76 -1.05 23.13
N ASP A 121 7.75 -1.03 22.23
CA ASP A 121 8.40 0.20 21.77
C ASP A 121 7.47 1.12 20.94
N ALA A 122 6.33 0.61 20.50
CA ALA A 122 5.28 1.44 19.90
C ALA A 122 4.67 2.45 20.89
N ARG A 123 4.84 2.25 22.21
CA ARG A 123 4.39 3.21 23.22
C ARG A 123 5.16 4.51 23.19
N GLU A 124 6.44 4.45 22.82
CA GLU A 124 7.31 5.63 22.67
C GLU A 124 7.11 6.31 21.32
N ASN A 125 6.92 5.53 20.25
CA ASN A 125 6.74 6.06 18.91
C ASN A 125 5.71 5.23 18.10
N PRO A 126 4.41 5.42 18.33
CA PRO A 126 3.36 4.70 17.59
C PRO A 126 3.32 5.07 16.10
N LEU A 127 3.73 6.29 15.77
CA LEU A 127 3.71 6.82 14.40
C LEU A 127 4.49 5.94 13.43
N LYS A 128 5.63 5.38 13.84
CA LYS A 128 6.48 4.57 12.94
C LYS A 128 5.77 3.32 12.40
N TYR A 129 4.71 2.87 13.06
CA TYR A 129 3.95 1.68 12.65
C TYR A 129 2.72 1.97 11.79
N VAL A 130 2.36 3.25 11.57
CA VAL A 130 1.13 3.60 10.82
C VAL A 130 1.15 3.09 9.39
N ILE A 131 2.33 3.01 8.78
CA ILE A 131 2.51 2.53 7.40
C ILE A 131 2.42 0.99 7.27
N ALA A 132 2.48 0.24 8.37
CA ALA A 132 2.64 -1.21 8.33
C ALA A 132 1.57 -1.93 7.50
N GLU A 133 0.32 -1.46 7.53
CA GLU A 133 -0.76 -2.04 6.70
C GLU A 133 -0.54 -1.80 5.21
N LEU A 134 -0.11 -0.61 4.81
CA LEU A 134 0.13 -0.29 3.40
C LEU A 134 1.39 -0.98 2.88
N ALA A 135 2.45 -1.00 3.68
CA ALA A 135 3.69 -1.69 3.34
C ALA A 135 3.51 -3.21 3.26
N ALA A 136 2.58 -3.79 4.05
CA ALA A 136 2.26 -5.21 3.97
C ALA A 136 1.70 -5.61 2.59
N ILE A 137 1.05 -4.71 1.87
CA ILE A 137 0.57 -4.96 0.50
C ILE A 137 1.77 -5.19 -0.43
N SER A 138 2.76 -4.28 -0.39
CA SER A 138 3.98 -4.41 -1.19
C SER A 138 4.80 -5.62 -0.76
N PHE A 139 4.92 -5.85 0.55
CA PHE A 139 5.62 -6.99 1.10
C PHE A 139 5.03 -8.31 0.62
N ARG A 140 3.69 -8.44 0.61
CA ARG A 140 2.96 -9.59 0.06
C ARG A 140 3.29 -9.83 -1.41
N GLY A 141 3.30 -8.76 -2.21
CA GLY A 141 3.66 -8.86 -3.62
C GLY A 141 5.08 -9.36 -3.83
N VAL A 142 6.03 -8.76 -3.13
CA VAL A 142 7.44 -9.18 -3.21
C VAL A 142 7.62 -10.63 -2.75
N GLN A 143 7.00 -11.04 -1.64
CA GLN A 143 7.03 -12.44 -1.19
C GLN A 143 6.46 -13.41 -2.22
N SER A 144 5.38 -13.01 -2.91
CA SER A 144 4.75 -13.84 -3.95
C SER A 144 5.65 -14.04 -5.18
N ALA A 145 6.54 -13.09 -5.45
CA ALA A 145 7.51 -13.17 -6.52
C ALA A 145 8.72 -14.06 -6.16
N ASP A 146 8.86 -14.45 -4.89
CA ASP A 146 9.96 -15.30 -4.38
C ASP A 146 11.35 -14.85 -4.88
N PRO A 147 11.75 -13.57 -4.63
CA PRO A 147 12.98 -13.01 -5.17
C PRO A 147 14.21 -13.68 -4.60
N GLN A 148 15.22 -13.91 -5.45
CA GLN A 148 16.50 -14.46 -5.08
C GLN A 148 17.59 -13.36 -5.08
N PRO A 149 18.59 -13.44 -4.18
CA PRO A 149 19.71 -12.51 -4.18
C PRO A 149 20.43 -12.50 -5.54
N GLY A 150 20.75 -11.29 -6.03
CA GLY A 150 21.40 -11.07 -7.32
C GLY A 150 20.46 -10.98 -8.52
N GLU A 151 19.17 -11.26 -8.37
CA GLU A 151 18.22 -11.05 -9.47
C GLU A 151 18.06 -9.57 -9.79
N HIS A 152 17.90 -9.26 -11.09
CA HIS A 152 17.58 -7.92 -11.57
C HIS A 152 16.07 -7.68 -11.47
N ALA A 153 15.70 -6.68 -10.70
CA ALA A 153 14.31 -6.28 -10.52
C ALA A 153 14.07 -4.85 -10.98
N VAL A 154 12.93 -4.59 -11.61
CA VAL A 154 12.48 -3.25 -11.94
C VAL A 154 11.12 -2.97 -11.33
N VAL A 155 10.94 -1.76 -10.79
CA VAL A 155 9.65 -1.29 -10.24
C VAL A 155 9.16 -0.09 -11.04
N ILE A 156 8.02 -0.24 -11.69
CA ILE A 156 7.36 0.80 -12.49
C ILE A 156 6.30 1.51 -11.64
N GLY A 157 6.47 2.82 -11.46
CA GLY A 157 5.65 3.63 -10.58
C GLY A 157 6.21 3.73 -9.15
N GLN A 158 6.63 4.94 -8.76
CA GLN A 158 7.23 5.24 -7.46
C GLN A 158 6.24 5.99 -6.53
N GLY A 159 4.98 5.52 -6.52
CA GLY A 159 4.04 5.82 -5.44
C GLY A 159 4.40 5.04 -4.17
N LEU A 160 3.59 5.15 -3.11
CA LEU A 160 3.85 4.50 -1.82
C LEU A 160 4.08 2.98 -1.97
N ILE A 161 3.25 2.31 -2.77
CA ILE A 161 3.37 0.85 -3.01
C ILE A 161 4.65 0.51 -3.77
N GLY A 162 4.97 1.27 -4.85
CA GLY A 162 6.18 0.99 -5.64
C GLY A 162 7.46 1.27 -4.88
N THR A 163 7.53 2.37 -4.14
CA THR A 163 8.72 2.69 -3.34
C THR A 163 8.98 1.63 -2.27
N THR A 164 7.94 1.20 -1.54
CA THR A 164 8.09 0.13 -0.54
C THR A 164 8.39 -1.23 -1.18
N ALA A 165 7.84 -1.54 -2.37
CA ALA A 165 8.18 -2.75 -3.12
C ALA A 165 9.66 -2.76 -3.52
N ALA A 166 10.19 -1.62 -4.02
CA ALA A 166 11.60 -1.48 -4.37
C ALA A 166 12.52 -1.72 -3.16
N GLU A 167 12.17 -1.17 -1.99
CA GLU A 167 12.92 -1.39 -0.75
C GLU A 167 12.88 -2.85 -0.29
N PHE A 168 11.74 -3.51 -0.37
CA PHE A 168 11.64 -4.93 0.00
C PHE A 168 12.36 -5.86 -0.97
N LEU A 169 12.35 -5.57 -2.29
CA LEU A 169 13.18 -6.29 -3.26
C LEU A 169 14.66 -6.12 -2.94
N ARG A 170 15.11 -4.90 -2.60
CA ARG A 170 16.49 -4.64 -2.18
C ARG A 170 16.85 -5.40 -0.89
N LEU A 171 15.95 -5.44 0.09
CA LEU A 171 16.13 -6.24 1.32
C LEU A 171 16.25 -7.74 1.05
N LYS A 172 15.69 -8.22 -0.05
CA LYS A 172 15.84 -9.61 -0.53
C LYS A 172 17.14 -9.84 -1.32
N GLY A 173 17.94 -8.79 -1.53
CA GLY A 173 19.22 -8.88 -2.23
C GLY A 173 19.13 -8.70 -3.73
N CYS A 174 17.99 -8.23 -4.29
CA CYS A 174 17.86 -7.92 -5.71
C CYS A 174 18.64 -6.66 -6.09
N LEU A 175 19.09 -6.59 -7.35
CA LEU A 175 19.59 -5.40 -8.01
C LEU A 175 18.40 -4.62 -8.57
N VAL A 176 18.00 -3.55 -7.87
CA VAL A 176 16.72 -2.87 -8.13
C VAL A 176 16.92 -1.59 -8.91
N THR A 177 16.24 -1.49 -10.05
CA THR A 177 16.06 -0.26 -10.83
C THR A 177 14.61 0.20 -10.71
N VAL A 178 14.35 1.51 -10.76
CA VAL A 178 12.99 2.04 -10.66
C VAL A 178 12.69 2.99 -11.81
N GLY A 179 11.41 3.09 -12.18
CA GLY A 179 10.93 4.03 -13.18
C GLY A 179 9.67 4.76 -12.72
N ASP A 180 9.59 6.07 -12.98
CA ASP A 180 8.37 6.88 -12.79
C ASP A 180 8.34 7.99 -13.85
N ILE A 181 7.18 8.65 -13.98
CA ILE A 181 6.99 9.81 -14.87
C ILE A 181 7.14 11.14 -14.12
N LEU A 182 7.20 11.14 -12.79
CA LEU A 182 7.24 12.34 -11.95
C LEU A 182 8.68 12.63 -11.47
N PRO A 183 9.24 13.81 -11.83
CA PRO A 183 10.61 14.17 -11.46
C PRO A 183 10.90 14.10 -9.96
N ASP A 184 9.96 14.55 -9.12
CA ASP A 184 10.14 14.55 -7.66
C ASP A 184 10.25 13.13 -7.09
N ARG A 185 9.50 12.17 -7.64
CA ARG A 185 9.59 10.77 -7.24
C ARG A 185 10.91 10.15 -7.67
N LEU A 186 11.38 10.47 -8.86
CA LEU A 186 12.68 10.03 -9.35
C LEU A 186 13.81 10.61 -8.49
N ALA A 187 13.72 11.89 -8.12
CA ALA A 187 14.69 12.54 -7.22
C ALA A 187 14.71 11.85 -5.83
N ALA A 188 13.53 11.53 -5.28
CA ALA A 188 13.42 10.80 -4.02
C ALA A 188 14.01 9.40 -4.11
N ALA A 189 13.76 8.67 -5.20
CA ALA A 189 14.31 7.34 -5.43
C ALA A 189 15.85 7.37 -5.54
N ARG A 190 16.42 8.34 -6.29
CA ARG A 190 17.87 8.53 -6.36
C ARG A 190 18.48 8.84 -5.00
N LYS A 191 17.83 9.71 -4.21
CA LYS A 191 18.26 10.00 -2.83
C LYS A 191 18.23 8.76 -1.93
N ALA A 192 17.30 7.83 -2.17
CA ALA A 192 17.25 6.54 -1.49
C ALA A 192 18.25 5.50 -2.03
N GLY A 193 19.09 5.88 -3.01
CA GLY A 193 20.16 5.05 -3.58
C GLY A 193 19.70 4.08 -4.66
N PHE A 194 18.57 4.33 -5.30
CA PHE A 194 18.13 3.56 -6.47
C PHE A 194 18.60 4.20 -7.78
N THR A 195 18.90 3.37 -8.76
CA THR A 195 18.94 3.78 -10.18
C THR A 195 17.51 4.11 -10.60
N ALA A 196 17.27 5.34 -11.09
CA ALA A 196 15.92 5.81 -11.40
C ALA A 196 15.84 6.45 -12.78
N VAL A 197 14.97 5.92 -13.62
CA VAL A 197 14.78 6.27 -15.04
C VAL A 197 13.46 7.02 -15.22
N ASP A 198 13.50 8.11 -16.00
CA ASP A 198 12.31 8.88 -16.39
C ASP A 198 11.57 8.16 -17.54
N LEU A 199 10.36 7.70 -17.25
CA LEU A 199 9.54 6.96 -18.21
C LEU A 199 8.87 7.84 -19.28
N ASN A 200 9.02 9.18 -19.22
CA ASN A 200 8.60 10.08 -20.29
C ASN A 200 9.61 10.14 -21.45
N GLY A 201 10.84 9.66 -21.24
CA GLY A 201 11.87 9.63 -22.30
C GLY A 201 11.52 8.63 -23.41
N GLU A 202 11.78 9.00 -24.67
CA GLU A 202 11.56 8.12 -25.84
C GLU A 202 12.34 6.81 -25.73
N ASP A 203 13.56 6.86 -25.18
CA ASP A 203 14.46 5.73 -25.01
C ASP A 203 14.37 5.07 -23.61
N ALA A 204 13.37 5.42 -22.79
CA ALA A 204 13.25 4.95 -21.41
C ALA A 204 13.30 3.42 -21.27
N VAL A 205 12.65 2.68 -22.16
CA VAL A 205 12.69 1.21 -22.17
C VAL A 205 14.09 0.70 -22.50
N ALA A 206 14.75 1.27 -23.51
CA ALA A 206 16.11 0.90 -23.89
C ALA A 206 17.10 1.19 -22.75
N GLU A 207 16.98 2.35 -22.09
CA GLU A 207 17.78 2.70 -20.92
C GLU A 207 17.57 1.68 -19.79
N LEU A 208 16.31 1.36 -19.42
CA LEU A 208 16.01 0.37 -18.39
C LEU A 208 16.64 -0.99 -18.72
N LEU A 209 16.54 -1.46 -19.97
CA LEU A 209 17.10 -2.75 -20.38
C LEU A 209 18.62 -2.82 -20.22
N THR A 210 19.35 -1.69 -20.27
CA THR A 210 20.80 -1.69 -19.97
C THR A 210 21.10 -2.08 -18.52
N TYR A 211 20.26 -1.65 -17.59
CA TYR A 211 20.40 -2.00 -16.17
C TYR A 211 19.93 -3.43 -15.86
N GLY A 212 19.03 -3.99 -16.66
CA GLY A 212 18.54 -5.37 -16.54
C GLY A 212 19.35 -6.39 -17.35
N CYS A 213 20.50 -6.02 -17.92
CA CYS A 213 21.29 -6.91 -18.78
C CYS A 213 20.46 -7.49 -19.95
N GLY A 214 19.58 -6.69 -20.53
CA GLY A 214 18.67 -7.08 -21.63
C GLY A 214 17.27 -7.51 -21.19
N GLY A 215 16.97 -7.49 -19.88
CA GLY A 215 15.66 -7.76 -19.31
C GLY A 215 15.72 -8.07 -17.82
N PHE A 216 14.59 -8.03 -17.15
CA PHE A 216 14.50 -8.20 -15.71
C PHE A 216 13.89 -9.54 -15.32
N ASP A 217 14.43 -10.12 -14.24
CA ASP A 217 13.91 -11.35 -13.60
C ASP A 217 12.57 -11.08 -12.91
N ILE A 218 12.43 -9.89 -12.32
CA ILE A 218 11.21 -9.43 -11.65
C ILE A 218 10.84 -8.05 -12.19
N VAL A 219 9.64 -7.94 -12.72
CA VAL A 219 9.04 -6.66 -13.13
C VAL A 219 7.84 -6.40 -12.26
N ALA A 220 7.91 -5.41 -11.36
CA ALA A 220 6.81 -5.01 -10.49
C ALA A 220 6.11 -3.77 -11.08
N GLU A 221 4.90 -3.94 -11.58
CA GLU A 221 4.05 -2.85 -12.04
C GLU A 221 3.22 -2.33 -10.84
N CYS A 222 3.54 -1.11 -10.41
CA CYS A 222 2.95 -0.46 -9.24
C CYS A 222 2.20 0.84 -9.58
N SER A 223 2.16 1.26 -10.85
CA SER A 223 1.46 2.48 -11.27
C SER A 223 -0.05 2.29 -11.38
N GLY A 224 -0.50 1.08 -11.69
CA GLY A 224 -1.89 0.77 -11.96
C GLY A 224 -2.42 1.49 -13.22
N SER A 225 -1.56 1.75 -14.20
CA SER A 225 -1.91 2.40 -15.46
C SER A 225 -1.65 1.47 -16.66
N ALA A 226 -2.43 1.63 -17.74
CA ALA A 226 -2.23 0.88 -18.96
C ALA A 226 -0.84 1.12 -19.57
N GLY A 227 -0.35 2.38 -19.54
CA GLY A 227 0.99 2.72 -20.01
C GLY A 227 2.10 2.06 -19.19
N GLY A 228 1.97 2.06 -17.85
CA GLY A 228 2.90 1.35 -16.96
C GLY A 228 2.93 -0.15 -17.22
N PHE A 229 1.77 -0.76 -17.44
CA PHE A 229 1.68 -2.17 -17.81
C PHE A 229 2.38 -2.46 -19.15
N GLN A 230 2.13 -1.64 -20.18
CA GLN A 230 2.80 -1.80 -21.50
C GLN A 230 4.31 -1.66 -21.39
N THR A 231 4.80 -0.73 -20.58
CA THR A 231 6.23 -0.60 -20.28
C THR A 231 6.75 -1.85 -19.56
N ALA A 232 6.04 -2.31 -18.54
CA ALA A 232 6.43 -3.48 -17.74
C ALA A 232 6.61 -4.74 -18.61
N VAL A 233 5.68 -4.99 -19.51
CA VAL A 233 5.76 -6.17 -20.43
C VAL A 233 7.03 -6.15 -21.29
N LYS A 234 7.47 -4.97 -21.77
CA LYS A 234 8.68 -4.83 -22.60
C LYS A 234 9.98 -5.06 -21.82
N LEU A 235 9.93 -4.99 -20.48
CA LEU A 235 11.09 -5.13 -19.62
C LEU A 235 11.31 -6.55 -19.11
N ILE A 236 10.37 -7.45 -19.34
CA ILE A 236 10.50 -8.86 -18.95
C ILE A 236 11.67 -9.48 -19.69
N ARG A 237 12.55 -10.16 -18.96
CA ARG A 237 13.67 -10.90 -19.57
C ARG A 237 13.17 -11.89 -20.61
N GLN A 238 13.74 -11.78 -21.80
CA GLN A 238 13.48 -12.70 -22.91
C GLN A 238 14.77 -13.47 -23.16
N ASP A 239 14.87 -14.68 -22.64
CA ASP A 239 16.03 -15.52 -22.87
C ASP A 239 15.67 -16.60 -23.90
N THR A 240 16.26 -16.49 -25.08
CA THR A 240 15.92 -17.32 -26.24
C THR A 240 16.89 -18.51 -26.42
N ARG A 241 17.99 -18.60 -25.66
CA ARG A 241 19.08 -19.51 -26.01
C ARG A 241 19.13 -20.82 -25.22
N ASP A 242 18.48 -20.91 -24.05
CA ASP A 242 18.55 -22.10 -23.17
C ASP A 242 17.20 -22.47 -22.54
N SER A 243 16.11 -22.06 -23.17
CA SER A 243 14.75 -22.16 -22.66
C SER A 243 14.31 -23.58 -22.26
N MET A 244 14.73 -24.58 -23.01
CA MET A 244 14.33 -25.97 -22.75
C MET A 244 15.00 -26.58 -21.50
N ARG A 245 15.96 -25.91 -20.88
CA ARG A 245 16.74 -26.45 -19.76
C ARG A 245 16.40 -25.79 -18.42
N ARG A 246 15.64 -24.69 -18.42
CA ARG A 246 15.35 -23.95 -17.21
C ARG A 246 14.14 -24.51 -16.46
N SER A 247 14.27 -24.60 -15.15
CA SER A 247 13.15 -24.87 -14.27
C SER A 247 12.16 -23.72 -14.29
N ARG A 248 10.86 -23.99 -14.07
CA ARG A 248 9.84 -22.96 -13.88
C ARG A 248 10.22 -21.90 -12.82
N LYS A 249 11.09 -22.26 -11.89
CA LYS A 249 11.61 -21.35 -10.86
C LYS A 249 12.47 -20.23 -11.43
N ASP A 250 13.06 -20.42 -12.63
CA ASP A 250 13.92 -19.46 -13.28
C ASP A 250 13.15 -18.54 -14.25
N TRP A 251 11.84 -18.73 -14.39
CA TRP A 251 11.01 -17.90 -15.25
C TRP A 251 10.90 -16.48 -14.69
N PRO A 252 10.94 -15.45 -15.57
CA PRO A 252 10.70 -14.09 -15.15
C PRO A 252 9.28 -13.92 -14.59
N ARG A 253 9.16 -13.01 -13.63
CA ARG A 253 7.90 -12.76 -12.93
C ARG A 253 7.43 -11.35 -13.21
N LEU A 254 6.20 -11.21 -13.75
CA LEU A 254 5.49 -9.96 -13.85
C LEU A 254 4.53 -9.85 -12.66
N LEU A 255 4.85 -8.97 -11.74
CA LEU A 255 4.08 -8.70 -10.53
C LEU A 255 3.17 -7.48 -10.74
N LEU A 256 1.87 -7.68 -10.80
CA LEU A 256 0.88 -6.60 -10.87
C LEU A 256 0.47 -6.19 -9.46
N GLN A 257 1.09 -5.14 -8.98
CA GLN A 257 0.87 -4.57 -7.64
C GLN A 257 -0.03 -3.33 -7.71
N GLY A 258 -0.04 -2.66 -8.85
CA GLY A 258 -0.96 -1.56 -9.14
C GLY A 258 -2.39 -2.06 -9.25
N LYS A 259 -3.35 -1.25 -8.78
CA LYS A 259 -4.77 -1.53 -8.98
C LYS A 259 -5.28 -0.73 -10.18
N TYR A 260 -5.77 -1.43 -11.17
CA TYR A 260 -6.26 -0.83 -12.42
C TYR A 260 -7.73 -0.45 -12.30
N VAL A 261 -8.12 0.57 -13.07
CA VAL A 261 -9.51 0.98 -13.27
C VAL A 261 -9.83 0.88 -14.75
N GLY A 262 -10.94 0.22 -15.07
CA GLY A 262 -11.36 -0.05 -16.45
C GLY A 262 -10.60 -1.22 -17.08
N GLU A 263 -10.87 -1.43 -18.35
CA GLU A 263 -10.27 -2.48 -19.17
C GLU A 263 -9.11 -1.90 -20.00
N PHE A 264 -8.10 -2.71 -20.26
CA PHE A 264 -7.04 -2.41 -21.20
C PHE A 264 -6.68 -3.68 -21.99
N PRO A 265 -6.27 -3.55 -23.25
CA PRO A 265 -5.98 -4.70 -24.09
C PRO A 265 -4.76 -5.45 -23.55
N LEU A 266 -4.90 -6.76 -23.41
CA LEU A 266 -3.81 -7.70 -23.16
C LEU A 266 -3.59 -8.50 -24.44
N ASN A 267 -2.42 -8.34 -25.08
CA ASN A 267 -2.04 -9.18 -26.19
C ASN A 267 -1.29 -10.42 -25.66
N PRO A 268 -1.87 -11.62 -25.73
CA PRO A 268 -1.21 -12.84 -25.25
C PRO A 268 0.14 -13.09 -25.91
N CYS A 269 0.33 -12.65 -27.17
CA CYS A 269 1.60 -12.80 -27.87
C CYS A 269 2.78 -12.11 -27.17
N TRP A 270 2.55 -11.14 -26.33
CA TRP A 270 3.63 -10.51 -25.55
C TRP A 270 4.35 -11.48 -24.62
N PHE A 271 3.67 -12.57 -24.24
CA PHE A 271 4.20 -13.59 -23.33
C PHE A 271 4.67 -14.85 -24.06
N PHE A 272 4.46 -14.95 -25.37
CA PHE A 272 4.86 -16.12 -26.17
C PHE A 272 6.28 -16.03 -26.78
N ASN A 273 6.88 -14.86 -26.74
CA ASN A 273 8.20 -14.62 -27.36
C ASN A 273 9.37 -14.96 -26.41
N GLY A 274 9.20 -15.90 -25.51
CA GLY A 274 10.20 -16.29 -24.55
C GLY A 274 9.87 -17.61 -23.87
N GLU A 275 10.59 -17.94 -22.83
CA GLU A 275 10.48 -19.20 -22.09
C GLU A 275 9.20 -19.37 -21.26
N GLY A 276 8.41 -18.34 -21.20
CA GLY A 276 7.27 -18.23 -20.32
C GLY A 276 7.47 -17.12 -19.30
N VAL A 277 6.35 -16.64 -18.75
CA VAL A 277 6.29 -15.60 -17.72
C VAL A 277 5.33 -16.06 -16.64
N ILE A 278 5.71 -15.85 -15.38
CA ILE A 278 4.78 -16.02 -14.27
C ILE A 278 4.10 -14.67 -14.03
N LEU A 279 2.80 -14.60 -14.30
CA LEU A 279 1.99 -13.44 -13.98
C LEU A 279 1.45 -13.57 -12.55
N LEU A 280 1.76 -12.62 -11.69
CA LEU A 280 1.37 -12.59 -10.29
C LEU A 280 0.43 -11.42 -10.00
N THR A 281 -0.73 -11.73 -9.43
CA THR A 281 -1.71 -10.75 -8.95
C THR A 281 -2.02 -11.04 -7.48
N PRO A 282 -1.08 -10.75 -6.56
CA PRO A 282 -1.21 -11.18 -5.18
C PRO A 282 -2.35 -10.49 -4.46
N SER A 283 -3.02 -11.25 -3.58
CA SER A 283 -3.97 -10.67 -2.64
C SER A 283 -3.22 -9.92 -1.52
N ASP A 284 -3.80 -8.83 -1.07
CA ASP A 284 -3.30 -8.01 0.04
C ASP A 284 -3.71 -8.53 1.43
N ARG A 285 -4.22 -9.74 1.55
CA ARG A 285 -4.94 -10.24 2.74
C ARG A 285 -4.28 -11.39 3.47
N HIS A 286 -2.97 -11.47 3.52
CA HIS A 286 -2.35 -12.47 4.40
C HIS A 286 -2.12 -11.87 5.79
N PRO A 287 -2.65 -12.48 6.87
CA PRO A 287 -2.56 -11.91 8.23
C PRO A 287 -1.13 -11.73 8.74
N ASP A 288 -0.19 -12.56 8.27
CA ASP A 288 1.18 -12.57 8.78
C ASP A 288 2.09 -11.54 8.09
N ASP A 289 1.73 -11.04 6.90
CA ASP A 289 2.58 -10.06 6.20
C ASP A 289 2.74 -8.78 7.00
N ARG A 290 1.66 -8.26 7.59
CA ARG A 290 1.71 -7.08 8.44
C ARG A 290 2.54 -7.31 9.71
N LYS A 291 2.46 -8.50 10.31
CA LYS A 291 3.33 -8.86 11.45
C LYS A 291 4.80 -8.84 11.06
N GLN A 292 5.14 -9.38 9.88
CA GLN A 292 6.52 -9.38 9.39
C GLN A 292 7.01 -7.96 9.10
N VAL A 293 6.19 -7.09 8.51
CA VAL A 293 6.54 -5.67 8.32
C VAL A 293 6.75 -4.96 9.65
N ILE A 294 5.87 -5.16 10.64
CA ILE A 294 6.04 -4.63 12.00
C ILE A 294 7.37 -5.09 12.60
N GLU A 295 7.74 -6.34 12.41
CA GLU A 295 9.02 -6.87 12.88
C GLU A 295 10.23 -6.28 12.15
N LEU A 296 10.14 -6.03 10.85
CA LEU A 296 11.18 -5.33 10.09
C LEU A 296 11.38 -3.89 10.63
N ILE A 297 10.30 -3.18 10.95
CA ILE A 297 10.36 -1.86 11.57
C ILE A 297 10.99 -1.95 12.97
N ARG A 298 10.50 -2.88 13.80
CA ARG A 298 10.96 -3.06 15.19
C ARG A 298 12.46 -3.38 15.26
N SER A 299 12.92 -4.26 14.38
CA SER A 299 14.32 -4.70 14.33
C SER A 299 15.25 -3.69 13.64
N GLY A 300 14.74 -2.58 13.11
CA GLY A 300 15.50 -1.59 12.35
C GLY A 300 15.99 -2.09 10.98
N LYS A 301 15.50 -3.25 10.51
CA LYS A 301 15.84 -3.77 9.18
C LYS A 301 15.17 -2.98 8.05
N TRP A 302 14.09 -2.28 8.36
CA TRP A 302 13.42 -1.36 7.46
C TRP A 302 13.05 -0.08 8.18
N ASP A 303 13.46 1.08 7.61
CA ASP A 303 13.19 2.41 8.15
C ASP A 303 11.97 3.04 7.48
N PRO A 304 10.85 3.21 8.19
CA PRO A 304 9.64 3.84 7.66
C PRO A 304 9.71 5.37 7.63
N SER A 305 10.72 6.01 8.22
CA SER A 305 10.77 7.47 8.43
C SER A 305 10.59 8.31 7.16
N PRO A 306 11.03 7.89 5.95
CA PRO A 306 10.79 8.63 4.73
C PRO A 306 9.30 8.88 4.42
N TYR A 307 8.43 7.99 4.90
CA TYR A 307 6.98 8.01 4.64
C TYR A 307 6.17 8.78 5.69
N LEU A 308 6.78 9.21 6.78
CA LEU A 308 6.11 9.75 7.97
C LEU A 308 6.13 11.29 8.04
N LYS A 309 6.34 11.98 6.93
CA LYS A 309 6.62 13.43 6.92
C LYS A 309 5.39 14.33 6.89
N ASN A 310 4.31 13.90 6.28
CA ASN A 310 3.13 14.72 6.01
C ASN A 310 2.04 14.39 7.04
N ILE A 311 2.12 15.03 8.20
CA ILE A 311 1.20 14.81 9.31
C ILE A 311 0.26 16.00 9.41
N PHE A 312 -1.05 15.75 9.47
CA PHE A 312 -2.12 16.73 9.47
C PHE A 312 -3.14 16.42 10.56
N THR A 313 -3.92 17.42 10.94
CA THR A 313 -5.10 17.26 11.79
C THR A 313 -6.30 16.78 10.99
N PRO A 314 -7.36 16.25 11.62
CA PRO A 314 -8.60 15.88 10.92
C PRO A 314 -9.21 17.03 10.11
N GLU A 315 -9.17 18.25 10.63
CA GLU A 315 -9.75 19.45 10.00
C GLU A 315 -9.07 19.82 8.69
N GLU A 316 -7.79 19.49 8.55
CA GLU A 316 -7.00 19.75 7.34
C GLU A 316 -7.26 18.71 6.23
N MET A 317 -7.81 17.55 6.58
CA MET A 317 -7.91 16.41 5.64
C MET A 317 -8.68 16.72 4.34
N PRO A 318 -9.76 17.53 4.30
CA PRO A 318 -10.38 17.87 3.03
C PRO A 318 -9.42 18.55 2.04
N GLU A 319 -8.56 19.46 2.53
CA GLU A 319 -7.53 20.10 1.69
C GLU A 319 -6.38 19.15 1.36
N VAL A 320 -6.03 18.28 2.28
CA VAL A 320 -5.01 17.23 2.07
C VAL A 320 -5.39 16.30 0.91
N TYR A 321 -6.64 15.88 0.81
CA TYR A 321 -7.09 15.07 -0.33
C TYR A 321 -7.01 15.84 -1.65
N ARG A 322 -7.28 17.16 -1.68
CA ARG A 322 -7.08 17.98 -2.88
C ARG A 322 -5.60 18.05 -3.29
N LYS A 323 -4.69 18.19 -2.32
CA LYS A 323 -3.23 18.16 -2.58
C LYS A 323 -2.79 16.80 -3.13
N LEU A 324 -3.34 15.70 -2.61
CA LEU A 324 -3.09 14.36 -3.13
C LEU A 324 -3.60 14.19 -4.58
N GLN A 325 -4.81 14.70 -4.88
CA GLN A 325 -5.36 14.69 -6.25
C GLN A 325 -4.47 15.46 -7.23
N LYS A 326 -3.98 16.64 -6.82
CA LYS A 326 -3.06 17.45 -7.61
C LYS A 326 -1.62 16.91 -7.64
N ARG A 327 -1.34 15.84 -6.89
CA ARG A 327 -0.01 15.24 -6.75
C ARG A 327 1.03 16.18 -6.12
N GLU A 328 0.61 17.19 -5.37
CA GLU A 328 1.48 18.09 -4.61
C GLU A 328 2.16 17.38 -3.44
N ILE A 329 1.52 16.34 -2.90
CA ILE A 329 2.06 15.42 -1.90
C ILE A 329 1.79 13.96 -2.32
N SER A 330 2.64 13.05 -1.88
CA SER A 330 2.57 11.62 -2.24
C SER A 330 1.95 10.73 -1.17
N SER A 331 1.87 11.20 0.07
CA SER A 331 1.30 10.50 1.22
C SER A 331 0.78 11.50 2.24
N ALA A 332 -0.11 11.09 3.12
CA ALA A 332 -0.62 11.90 4.22
C ALA A 332 -0.99 11.03 5.41
N ILE A 333 -0.71 11.53 6.60
CA ILE A 333 -1.06 10.91 7.86
C ILE A 333 -1.99 11.87 8.60
N CYS A 334 -3.11 11.36 9.08
CA CYS A 334 -3.98 12.10 9.98
C CYS A 334 -3.61 11.74 11.44
N LYS A 335 -3.30 12.75 12.24
CA LYS A 335 -3.10 12.63 13.69
C LYS A 335 -4.43 12.94 14.38
N TRP A 336 -5.04 11.92 14.97
CA TRP A 336 -6.35 12.03 15.63
C TRP A 336 -6.25 12.43 17.09
N ARG A 337 -5.16 12.05 17.74
CA ARG A 337 -4.92 12.27 19.18
C ARG A 337 -3.43 12.40 19.49
N ASP A 338 -3.13 12.96 20.64
CA ASP A 338 -1.78 12.98 21.23
C ASP A 338 -1.43 11.67 21.92
#